data_b456071117c2e36c6093315366bb6bf1
#
_entry.id   b456071117c2e36c6093315366bb6bf1
#
_cell.length_a   1.000
_cell.length_b   1.000
_cell.length_c   1.000
_cell.angle_alpha   90.00
_cell.angle_beta   90.00
_cell.angle_gamma   90.00
#
_symmetry.space_group_name_H-M   'P 1'
#
loop_
_entity.id
_entity.type
_entity.pdbx_description
1 polymer ?
#
loop_
_entity_poly.entity_id
_entity_poly.type
_entity_poly.pdbx_seq_one_letter_code
_entity_poly.pdbx_strand_id
1 'polypeptide(L)'
;MVLSFSRYQDEFGTAQGNGKPVRSFWEGIPYLLDSAANLQTTLKLQKNFMRTAVVRKLLFGEYTSGAELEEELKSVDITLEGDAYCAAVIQIRSSVMSKDLEQWNELRLFIRECIQEQICISKIYCELDQSRSALIFPVSREEARETIRELLTDFGESLLMEKELETYVGLGRNVTDRMEIATSCDDAREITEYLAFHNMRTVMCKEEMPKQTDSFFFPIETELLLVKSIRQGNQEEIDDIFRVLTFENFTYRKLSVTMAGYLTDLVRATVLRALKEEEDAASGAEERINGAESLEELAGICRQLLAGASGQKRKKEEQDADALKQSIRKTVAEKYSRQDFNLSQLAEELQVSENRLYKQFKSLFGMSFSEYLENERIKMACELLKKQVPVKDVAEAVGYGSDFSFRRAFKRVMGLAPSYYAEGLDNK
;
A
#
# COMPACT_ATOMS: atom_id res chain seq x y z
N MET A 1 -59.38 -26.87 -26.66
CA MET A 1 -59.76 -27.34 -25.31
C MET A 1 -59.81 -28.87 -25.19
N VAL A 2 -60.39 -29.61 -26.16
CA VAL A 2 -60.53 -31.07 -26.12
C VAL A 2 -59.20 -31.80 -26.34
N LEU A 3 -58.26 -31.27 -27.13
CA LEU A 3 -56.93 -31.89 -27.37
C LEU A 3 -55.95 -31.72 -26.18
N SER A 4 -56.17 -30.78 -25.31
CA SER A 4 -55.38 -30.59 -24.09
C SER A 4 -55.79 -31.55 -22.97
N PHE A 5 -57.01 -32.04 -22.99
CA PHE A 5 -57.54 -32.96 -21.99
C PHE A 5 -57.02 -34.39 -22.17
N SER A 6 -56.80 -34.85 -23.40
CA SER A 6 -56.21 -36.15 -23.71
C SER A 6 -54.71 -36.22 -23.30
N ARG A 7 -53.94 -35.18 -23.54
CA ARG A 7 -52.52 -35.08 -23.08
C ARG A 7 -52.41 -35.07 -21.57
N TYR A 8 -53.36 -34.45 -20.88
CA TYR A 8 -53.38 -34.40 -19.41
C TYR A 8 -53.56 -35.81 -18.78
N GLN A 9 -54.39 -36.67 -19.39
CA GLN A 9 -54.59 -38.03 -18.93
C GLN A 9 -53.32 -38.92 -19.17
N ASP A 10 -52.61 -38.71 -20.27
CA ASP A 10 -51.41 -39.46 -20.62
C ASP A 10 -50.20 -39.08 -19.77
N GLU A 11 -50.03 -37.81 -19.42
CA GLU A 11 -48.89 -37.33 -18.58
C GLU A 11 -49.09 -37.66 -17.09
N PHE A 12 -50.32 -37.64 -16.58
CA PHE A 12 -50.60 -37.92 -15.16
C PHE A 12 -50.98 -39.37 -14.84
N GLY A 13 -51.34 -40.14 -15.85
CA GLY A 13 -51.68 -41.57 -15.71
C GLY A 13 -50.48 -42.48 -15.50
N THR A 14 -49.25 -42.03 -15.81
CA THR A 14 -48.05 -42.87 -15.74
C THR A 14 -47.06 -42.48 -14.61
N ALA A 15 -47.33 -41.41 -13.85
CA ALA A 15 -46.53 -41.04 -12.70
C ALA A 15 -46.82 -41.93 -11.46
N GLN A 16 -46.39 -43.18 -11.49
CA GLN A 16 -46.29 -44.02 -10.31
C GLN A 16 -45.06 -43.65 -9.51
N GLY A 17 -45.16 -42.64 -8.68
CA GLY A 17 -44.20 -42.26 -7.68
C GLY A 17 -44.93 -41.66 -6.47
N ASN A 18 -45.15 -42.47 -5.42
CA ASN A 18 -45.56 -42.14 -4.05
C ASN A 18 -46.57 -41.02 -3.80
N GLY A 19 -47.40 -40.64 -4.77
CA GLY A 19 -48.47 -39.66 -4.66
C GLY A 19 -49.81 -40.31 -4.92
N LYS A 20 -50.83 -40.06 -4.08
CA LYS A 20 -52.23 -40.38 -4.36
C LYS A 20 -52.59 -39.78 -5.73
N PRO A 21 -53.27 -40.54 -6.61
CA PRO A 21 -53.74 -39.98 -7.89
C PRO A 21 -54.62 -38.77 -7.61
N VAL A 22 -54.40 -37.68 -8.37
CA VAL A 22 -55.23 -36.47 -8.30
C VAL A 22 -56.68 -36.86 -8.59
N ARG A 23 -57.54 -36.84 -7.58
CA ARG A 23 -58.90 -37.40 -7.66
C ARG A 23 -59.90 -36.49 -8.35
N SER A 24 -59.52 -35.21 -8.59
CA SER A 24 -60.38 -34.29 -9.30
C SER A 24 -59.62 -33.25 -10.12
N PHE A 25 -60.20 -32.73 -11.20
CA PHE A 25 -59.67 -31.67 -12.03
C PHE A 25 -59.29 -30.44 -11.17
N TRP A 26 -60.04 -30.11 -10.15
CA TRP A 26 -59.86 -28.99 -9.25
C TRP A 26 -58.64 -29.14 -8.33
N GLU A 27 -58.25 -30.35 -8.01
CA GLU A 27 -57.04 -30.65 -7.19
C GLU A 27 -55.73 -30.48 -8.00
N GLY A 28 -55.80 -30.61 -9.34
CA GLY A 28 -54.65 -30.43 -10.25
C GLY A 28 -54.38 -28.95 -10.65
N ILE A 29 -55.37 -28.06 -10.52
CA ILE A 29 -55.23 -26.67 -10.91
C ILE A 29 -54.12 -25.94 -10.13
N PRO A 30 -54.02 -26.00 -8.80
CA PRO A 30 -52.92 -25.37 -8.04
C PRO A 30 -51.54 -25.83 -8.52
N TYR A 31 -51.34 -27.12 -8.76
CA TYR A 31 -50.11 -27.67 -9.27
C TYR A 31 -49.71 -27.12 -10.67
N LEU A 32 -50.70 -27.03 -11.57
CA LEU A 32 -50.51 -26.45 -12.90
C LEU A 32 -50.20 -24.97 -12.83
N LEU A 33 -50.85 -24.23 -11.94
CA LEU A 33 -50.58 -22.81 -11.71
C LEU A 33 -49.17 -22.60 -11.12
N ASP A 34 -48.74 -23.38 -10.16
CA ASP A 34 -47.38 -23.36 -9.60
C ASP A 34 -46.34 -23.73 -10.66
N SER A 35 -46.57 -24.77 -11.45
CA SER A 35 -45.69 -25.14 -12.56
C SER A 35 -45.58 -24.05 -13.61
N ALA A 36 -46.73 -23.39 -13.96
CA ALA A 36 -46.72 -22.27 -14.89
C ALA A 36 -46.03 -21.05 -14.34
N ALA A 37 -46.18 -20.75 -13.04
CA ALA A 37 -45.48 -19.65 -12.36
C ALA A 37 -43.93 -19.91 -12.31
N ASN A 38 -43.54 -21.14 -11.99
CA ASN A 38 -42.15 -21.54 -12.00
C ASN A 38 -41.53 -21.46 -13.41
N LEU A 39 -42.25 -21.89 -14.43
CA LEU A 39 -41.84 -21.79 -15.82
C LEU A 39 -41.69 -20.33 -16.27
N GLN A 40 -42.66 -19.46 -15.92
CA GLN A 40 -42.58 -18.03 -16.20
C GLN A 40 -41.38 -17.38 -15.50
N THR A 41 -41.09 -17.74 -14.25
CA THR A 41 -39.92 -17.25 -13.49
C THR A 41 -38.64 -17.67 -14.16
N THR A 42 -38.55 -18.95 -14.54
CA THR A 42 -37.35 -19.50 -15.24
C THR A 42 -37.13 -18.81 -16.58
N LEU A 43 -38.19 -18.60 -17.37
CA LEU A 43 -38.12 -17.87 -18.65
C LEU A 43 -37.70 -16.40 -18.47
N LYS A 44 -38.19 -15.73 -17.43
CA LYS A 44 -37.76 -14.36 -17.10
C LYS A 44 -36.29 -14.29 -16.73
N LEU A 45 -35.83 -15.23 -15.91
CA LEU A 45 -34.40 -15.31 -15.52
C LEU A 45 -33.55 -15.58 -16.75
N GLN A 46 -33.91 -16.52 -17.59
CA GLN A 46 -33.21 -16.84 -18.83
C GLN A 46 -33.14 -15.63 -19.78
N LYS A 47 -34.24 -14.91 -19.94
CA LYS A 47 -34.32 -13.70 -20.76
C LYS A 47 -33.44 -12.57 -20.20
N ASN A 48 -33.45 -12.35 -18.89
CA ASN A 48 -32.60 -11.37 -18.25
C ASN A 48 -31.11 -11.70 -18.41
N PHE A 49 -30.75 -12.98 -18.30
CA PHE A 49 -29.38 -13.42 -18.53
C PHE A 49 -28.93 -13.16 -19.98
N MET A 50 -29.78 -13.53 -20.96
CA MET A 50 -29.52 -13.24 -22.38
C MET A 50 -29.41 -11.74 -22.65
N ARG A 51 -30.30 -10.91 -22.08
CA ARG A 51 -30.22 -9.43 -22.20
C ARG A 51 -28.86 -8.91 -21.69
N THR A 52 -28.44 -9.36 -20.54
CA THR A 52 -27.14 -8.95 -19.96
C THR A 52 -25.99 -9.36 -20.88
N ALA A 53 -26.02 -10.58 -21.42
CA ALA A 53 -24.99 -11.06 -22.34
C ALA A 53 -24.91 -10.22 -23.65
N VAL A 54 -26.05 -9.92 -24.25
CA VAL A 54 -26.15 -9.08 -25.47
C VAL A 54 -25.62 -7.67 -25.21
N VAL A 55 -26.06 -7.04 -24.11
CA VAL A 55 -25.58 -5.68 -23.75
C VAL A 55 -24.09 -5.69 -23.45
N ARG A 56 -23.60 -6.70 -22.76
CA ARG A 56 -22.16 -6.84 -22.44
C ARG A 56 -21.34 -6.98 -23.72
N LYS A 57 -21.76 -7.84 -24.64
CA LYS A 57 -21.14 -8.01 -25.97
C LYS A 57 -21.08 -6.68 -26.75
N LEU A 58 -22.16 -5.86 -26.67
CA LEU A 58 -22.19 -4.52 -27.25
C LEU A 58 -21.18 -3.56 -26.59
N LEU A 59 -21.13 -3.53 -25.27
CA LEU A 59 -20.22 -2.65 -24.51
C LEU A 59 -18.74 -3.00 -24.69
N PHE A 60 -18.44 -4.25 -25.03
CA PHE A 60 -17.06 -4.72 -25.28
C PHE A 60 -16.69 -4.79 -26.76
N GLY A 61 -17.58 -4.37 -27.67
CA GLY A 61 -17.30 -4.33 -29.11
C GLY A 61 -17.12 -5.71 -29.76
N GLU A 62 -17.80 -6.73 -29.25
CA GLU A 62 -17.65 -8.12 -29.71
C GLU A 62 -18.49 -8.43 -30.96
N TYR A 63 -19.31 -7.49 -31.44
CA TYR A 63 -20.09 -7.66 -32.68
C TYR A 63 -19.24 -7.41 -33.91
N THR A 64 -19.44 -8.26 -34.93
CA THR A 64 -18.72 -8.16 -36.21
C THR A 64 -19.51 -7.37 -37.27
N SER A 65 -20.83 -7.26 -37.12
CA SER A 65 -21.69 -6.51 -38.04
C SER A 65 -22.92 -5.91 -37.34
N GLY A 66 -23.41 -4.80 -37.87
CA GLY A 66 -24.65 -4.18 -37.40
C GLY A 66 -25.88 -5.08 -37.57
N ALA A 67 -25.90 -5.96 -38.58
CA ALA A 67 -26.99 -6.91 -38.79
C ALA A 67 -27.08 -7.96 -37.66
N GLU A 68 -25.94 -8.51 -37.24
CA GLU A 68 -25.83 -9.41 -36.10
C GLU A 68 -26.31 -8.74 -34.79
N LEU A 69 -25.87 -7.50 -34.56
CA LEU A 69 -26.30 -6.71 -33.41
C LEU A 69 -27.84 -6.48 -33.42
N GLU A 70 -28.41 -6.12 -34.55
CA GLU A 70 -29.85 -5.89 -34.61
C GLU A 70 -30.67 -7.17 -34.39
N GLU A 71 -30.24 -8.30 -34.89
CA GLU A 71 -30.91 -9.57 -34.68
C GLU A 71 -30.85 -9.98 -33.21
N GLU A 72 -29.70 -9.86 -32.56
CA GLU A 72 -29.56 -10.19 -31.13
C GLU A 72 -30.34 -9.22 -30.23
N LEU A 73 -30.34 -7.90 -30.51
CA LEU A 73 -31.12 -6.92 -29.76
C LEU A 73 -32.62 -7.23 -29.84
N LYS A 74 -33.12 -7.58 -31.05
CA LYS A 74 -34.54 -7.99 -31.23
C LYS A 74 -34.90 -9.25 -30.46
N SER A 75 -33.96 -10.23 -30.40
CA SER A 75 -34.19 -11.51 -29.70
C SER A 75 -34.43 -11.33 -28.22
N VAL A 76 -33.92 -10.26 -27.62
CA VAL A 76 -34.02 -9.94 -26.18
C VAL A 76 -34.94 -8.74 -25.88
N ASP A 77 -35.68 -8.26 -26.84
CA ASP A 77 -36.56 -7.09 -26.75
C ASP A 77 -35.85 -5.83 -26.23
N ILE A 78 -34.70 -5.52 -26.78
CA ILE A 78 -33.96 -4.29 -26.54
C ILE A 78 -34.10 -3.40 -27.77
N THR A 79 -34.62 -2.18 -27.55
CA THR A 79 -34.69 -1.14 -28.57
C THR A 79 -33.68 -0.03 -28.22
N LEU A 80 -32.83 0.31 -29.17
CA LEU A 80 -31.94 1.45 -29.14
C LEU A 80 -32.49 2.53 -30.04
N GLU A 81 -33.37 3.38 -29.48
CA GLU A 81 -34.03 4.49 -30.19
C GLU A 81 -33.34 5.80 -29.86
N GLY A 82 -32.58 6.36 -30.79
CA GLY A 82 -31.86 7.63 -30.65
C GLY A 82 -31.02 7.93 -31.87
N ASP A 83 -30.75 9.22 -32.09
CA ASP A 83 -29.89 9.70 -33.17
C ASP A 83 -28.42 9.55 -32.83
N ALA A 84 -28.10 9.48 -31.54
CA ALA A 84 -26.76 9.24 -31.00
C ALA A 84 -26.86 8.48 -29.66
N TYR A 85 -25.72 7.99 -29.18
CA TYR A 85 -25.61 7.20 -27.96
C TYR A 85 -24.40 7.69 -27.14
N CYS A 86 -24.54 7.66 -25.82
CA CYS A 86 -23.49 7.94 -24.87
C CYS A 86 -23.45 6.83 -23.83
N ALA A 87 -22.27 6.28 -23.58
CA ALA A 87 -22.07 5.35 -22.48
C ALA A 87 -21.56 6.08 -21.24
N ALA A 88 -22.08 5.70 -20.07
CA ALA A 88 -21.53 6.09 -18.78
C ALA A 88 -21.06 4.85 -18.04
N VAL A 89 -19.92 4.95 -17.35
CA VAL A 89 -19.44 3.93 -16.42
C VAL A 89 -19.43 4.54 -15.02
N ILE A 90 -20.03 3.83 -14.08
CA ILE A 90 -20.09 4.19 -12.66
C ILE A 90 -19.24 3.18 -11.90
N GLN A 91 -18.22 3.63 -11.20
CA GLN A 91 -17.47 2.84 -10.24
C GLN A 91 -17.83 3.28 -8.83
N ILE A 92 -18.06 2.30 -7.96
CA ILE A 92 -18.43 2.52 -6.56
C ILE A 92 -17.33 1.97 -5.67
N ARG A 93 -16.95 2.78 -4.69
CA ARG A 93 -16.01 2.40 -3.63
C ARG A 93 -16.67 2.61 -2.28
N SER A 94 -16.46 1.68 -1.37
CA SER A 94 -16.88 1.79 0.02
C SER A 94 -15.67 1.64 0.92
N SER A 95 -15.51 2.56 1.87
CA SER A 95 -14.47 2.48 2.90
C SER A 95 -14.84 1.52 4.04
N VAL A 96 -16.13 1.17 4.15
CA VAL A 96 -16.70 0.43 5.29
C VAL A 96 -16.91 -1.05 4.98
N MET A 97 -17.02 -1.42 3.69
CA MET A 97 -17.35 -2.79 3.32
C MET A 97 -16.14 -3.73 3.41
N SER A 98 -16.34 -4.81 4.16
CA SER A 98 -15.46 -5.96 4.14
C SER A 98 -15.50 -6.64 2.75
N LYS A 99 -14.49 -7.46 2.41
CA LYS A 99 -14.46 -8.25 1.15
C LYS A 99 -15.53 -9.36 1.11
N ASP A 100 -16.66 -9.19 1.82
CA ASP A 100 -17.73 -10.17 1.91
C ASP A 100 -18.61 -10.12 0.65
N LEU A 101 -18.72 -11.25 -0.03
CA LEU A 101 -19.45 -11.40 -1.29
C LEU A 101 -20.97 -11.17 -1.14
N GLU A 102 -21.54 -11.53 0.03
CA GLU A 102 -22.97 -11.34 0.28
C GLU A 102 -23.32 -9.86 0.39
N GLN A 103 -22.53 -9.07 1.12
CA GLN A 103 -22.71 -7.63 1.25
C GLN A 103 -22.60 -6.92 -0.11
N TRP A 104 -21.67 -7.35 -0.97
CA TRP A 104 -21.56 -6.83 -2.33
C TRP A 104 -22.77 -7.16 -3.20
N ASN A 105 -23.39 -8.32 -3.04
CA ASN A 105 -24.60 -8.69 -3.78
C ASN A 105 -25.81 -7.84 -3.37
N GLU A 106 -25.99 -7.62 -2.06
CA GLU A 106 -27.04 -6.73 -1.55
C GLU A 106 -26.85 -5.29 -2.03
N LEU A 107 -25.61 -4.81 -1.98
CA LEU A 107 -25.27 -3.46 -2.45
C LEU A 107 -25.58 -3.29 -3.94
N ARG A 108 -25.25 -4.26 -4.79
CA ARG A 108 -25.55 -4.19 -6.22
C ARG A 108 -27.04 -4.15 -6.51
N LEU A 109 -27.85 -4.90 -5.77
CA LEU A 109 -29.31 -4.82 -5.88
C LEU A 109 -29.81 -3.43 -5.51
N PHE A 110 -29.35 -2.88 -4.39
CA PHE A 110 -29.66 -1.53 -3.96
C PHE A 110 -29.27 -0.47 -5.01
N ILE A 111 -28.03 -0.52 -5.52
CA ILE A 111 -27.56 0.40 -6.57
C ILE A 111 -28.42 0.32 -7.81
N ARG A 112 -28.78 -0.89 -8.23
CA ARG A 112 -29.64 -1.11 -9.38
C ARG A 112 -31.03 -0.50 -9.20
N GLU A 113 -31.60 -0.64 -8.02
CA GLU A 113 -32.89 -0.02 -7.66
C GLU A 113 -32.77 1.51 -7.67
N CYS A 114 -31.74 2.09 -7.03
CA CYS A 114 -31.48 3.52 -7.06
C CYS A 114 -31.30 4.06 -8.49
N ILE A 115 -30.56 3.36 -9.36
CA ILE A 115 -30.41 3.74 -10.77
C ILE A 115 -31.76 3.74 -11.50
N GLN A 116 -32.60 2.77 -11.19
CA GLN A 116 -33.96 2.71 -11.82
C GLN A 116 -34.88 3.85 -11.37
N GLU A 117 -34.83 4.19 -10.09
CA GLU A 117 -35.67 5.19 -9.47
C GLU A 117 -35.22 6.63 -9.71
N GLN A 118 -33.94 6.90 -9.56
CA GLN A 118 -33.40 8.27 -9.61
C GLN A 118 -33.06 8.74 -11.03
N ILE A 119 -32.58 7.84 -11.90
CA ILE A 119 -32.26 8.19 -13.27
C ILE A 119 -33.50 7.95 -14.16
N CYS A 120 -34.39 8.93 -14.25
CA CYS A 120 -35.72 8.81 -14.90
C CYS A 120 -35.70 8.90 -16.43
N ILE A 121 -34.52 8.90 -17.07
CA ILE A 121 -34.41 8.93 -18.54
C ILE A 121 -34.22 7.52 -19.12
N SER A 122 -34.46 7.39 -20.45
CA SER A 122 -34.26 6.13 -21.16
C SER A 122 -32.78 5.68 -21.03
N LYS A 123 -32.58 4.46 -20.58
CA LYS A 123 -31.25 3.89 -20.37
C LYS A 123 -31.25 2.37 -20.48
N ILE A 124 -30.12 1.82 -20.87
CA ILE A 124 -29.85 0.39 -20.77
C ILE A 124 -28.77 0.21 -19.71
N TYR A 125 -29.04 -0.60 -18.69
CA TYR A 125 -28.15 -0.90 -17.57
C TYR A 125 -27.45 -2.24 -17.76
N CYS A 126 -26.16 -2.31 -17.45
CA CYS A 126 -25.37 -3.53 -17.43
C CYS A 126 -24.33 -3.51 -16.30
N GLU A 127 -24.24 -4.57 -15.54
CA GLU A 127 -23.17 -4.78 -14.57
C GLU A 127 -21.90 -5.23 -15.31
N LEU A 128 -20.79 -4.50 -15.10
CA LEU A 128 -19.50 -4.86 -15.68
C LEU A 128 -18.72 -5.82 -14.76
N ASP A 129 -18.66 -5.50 -13.47
CA ASP A 129 -18.05 -6.32 -12.43
C ASP A 129 -18.66 -6.04 -11.04
N GLN A 130 -17.96 -6.40 -9.96
CA GLN A 130 -18.48 -6.22 -8.60
C GLN A 130 -18.68 -4.76 -8.20
N SER A 131 -17.85 -3.84 -8.69
CA SER A 131 -17.83 -2.43 -8.32
C SER A 131 -18.25 -1.49 -9.44
N ARG A 132 -18.35 -1.98 -10.68
CA ARG A 132 -18.59 -1.15 -11.86
C ARG A 132 -19.86 -1.55 -12.60
N SER A 133 -20.63 -0.54 -13.00
CA SER A 133 -21.82 -0.66 -13.82
C SER A 133 -21.75 0.28 -15.02
N ALA A 134 -22.32 -0.12 -16.15
CA ALA A 134 -22.42 0.70 -17.34
C ALA A 134 -23.88 1.05 -17.63
N LEU A 135 -24.07 2.25 -18.14
CA LEU A 135 -25.33 2.76 -18.65
C LEU A 135 -25.16 3.20 -20.11
N ILE A 136 -26.09 2.85 -20.97
CA ILE A 136 -26.15 3.36 -22.34
C ILE A 136 -27.36 4.29 -22.42
N PHE A 137 -27.11 5.53 -22.78
CA PHE A 137 -28.16 6.55 -22.97
C PHE A 137 -28.35 6.84 -24.46
N PRO A 138 -29.61 6.80 -24.99
CA PRO A 138 -29.90 7.41 -26.26
C PRO A 138 -29.90 8.92 -26.12
N VAL A 139 -29.17 9.63 -26.97
CA VAL A 139 -28.99 11.07 -26.93
C VAL A 139 -29.55 11.68 -28.22
N SER A 140 -30.55 12.54 -28.09
CA SER A 140 -31.18 13.16 -29.26
C SER A 140 -30.67 14.58 -29.53
N ARG A 141 -29.99 15.23 -28.54
CA ARG A 141 -29.47 16.60 -28.62
C ARG A 141 -28.28 16.78 -27.65
N GLU A 142 -27.46 17.80 -27.89
CA GLU A 142 -26.35 18.16 -27.04
C GLU A 142 -26.75 18.50 -25.59
N GLU A 143 -27.91 19.14 -25.43
CA GLU A 143 -28.56 19.46 -24.14
C GLU A 143 -28.85 18.20 -23.28
N ALA A 144 -29.09 17.05 -23.93
CA ALA A 144 -29.39 15.81 -23.22
C ALA A 144 -28.15 15.29 -22.44
N ARG A 145 -26.93 15.64 -22.87
CA ARG A 145 -25.68 15.21 -22.19
C ARG A 145 -25.49 15.93 -20.84
N GLU A 146 -25.82 17.22 -20.80
CA GLU A 146 -25.76 17.97 -19.53
C GLU A 146 -26.80 17.46 -18.54
N THR A 147 -28.02 17.16 -19.01
CA THR A 147 -29.04 16.53 -18.18
C THR A 147 -28.59 15.16 -17.63
N ILE A 148 -27.91 14.34 -18.45
CA ILE A 148 -27.34 13.06 -18.00
C ILE A 148 -26.28 13.31 -16.92
N ARG A 149 -25.43 14.29 -17.12
CA ARG A 149 -24.37 14.67 -16.15
C ARG A 149 -24.97 15.10 -14.81
N GLU A 150 -25.97 15.99 -14.83
CA GLU A 150 -26.66 16.43 -13.62
C GLU A 150 -27.29 15.26 -12.87
N LEU A 151 -28.06 14.41 -13.56
CA LEU A 151 -28.71 13.24 -12.96
C LEU A 151 -27.70 12.26 -12.34
N LEU A 152 -26.55 12.05 -12.99
CA LEU A 152 -25.49 11.18 -12.47
C LEU A 152 -24.76 11.83 -11.29
N THR A 153 -24.67 13.15 -11.25
CA THR A 153 -24.10 13.90 -10.13
C THR A 153 -25.01 13.77 -8.90
N ASP A 154 -26.30 14.06 -9.07
CA ASP A 154 -27.31 13.94 -8.00
C ASP A 154 -27.38 12.50 -7.45
N PHE A 155 -27.32 11.52 -8.36
CA PHE A 155 -27.25 10.10 -7.99
C PHE A 155 -26.01 9.79 -7.12
N GLY A 156 -24.83 10.30 -7.51
CA GLY A 156 -23.60 10.10 -6.74
C GLY A 156 -23.65 10.74 -5.35
N GLU A 157 -24.21 11.96 -5.25
CA GLU A 157 -24.41 12.67 -3.98
C GLU A 157 -25.39 11.92 -3.06
N SER A 158 -26.49 11.40 -3.63
CA SER A 158 -27.46 10.59 -2.88
C SER A 158 -26.83 9.33 -2.28
N LEU A 159 -26.03 8.58 -3.07
CA LEU A 159 -25.35 7.39 -2.59
C LEU A 159 -24.32 7.70 -1.49
N LEU A 160 -23.63 8.83 -1.60
CA LEU A 160 -22.69 9.28 -0.58
C LEU A 160 -23.42 9.62 0.73
N MET A 161 -24.54 10.32 0.67
CA MET A 161 -25.32 10.72 1.85
C MET A 161 -26.03 9.55 2.52
N GLU A 162 -26.58 8.62 1.76
CA GLU A 162 -27.39 7.52 2.29
C GLU A 162 -26.57 6.33 2.80
N LYS A 163 -25.45 6.02 2.15
CA LYS A 163 -24.68 4.80 2.36
C LYS A 163 -23.16 5.00 2.51
N GLU A 164 -22.69 6.25 2.52
CA GLU A 164 -21.25 6.58 2.52
C GLU A 164 -20.49 5.93 1.36
N LEU A 165 -21.16 5.79 0.19
CA LEU A 165 -20.59 5.22 -1.01
C LEU A 165 -20.00 6.30 -1.89
N GLU A 166 -18.72 6.16 -2.21
CA GLU A 166 -18.03 7.04 -3.14
C GLU A 166 -18.29 6.59 -4.58
N THR A 167 -18.65 7.53 -5.45
CA THR A 167 -18.90 7.27 -6.86
C THR A 167 -17.93 8.02 -7.75
N TYR A 168 -17.48 7.35 -8.78
CA TYR A 168 -16.63 7.89 -9.84
C TYR A 168 -17.31 7.60 -11.16
N VAL A 169 -17.66 8.64 -11.91
CA VAL A 169 -18.49 8.49 -13.09
C VAL A 169 -17.82 9.08 -14.32
N GLY A 170 -17.55 8.24 -15.30
CA GLY A 170 -17.06 8.64 -16.61
C GLY A 170 -18.21 8.67 -17.63
N LEU A 171 -18.31 9.76 -18.42
CA LEU A 171 -19.16 9.89 -19.59
C LEU A 171 -18.32 9.83 -20.86
N GLY A 172 -18.54 8.81 -21.69
CA GLY A 172 -17.88 8.66 -22.97
C GLY A 172 -18.32 9.71 -24.00
N ARG A 173 -17.68 9.68 -25.17
CA ARG A 173 -18.09 10.53 -26.30
C ARG A 173 -19.46 10.15 -26.83
N ASN A 174 -20.15 11.09 -27.44
CA ASN A 174 -21.34 10.78 -28.21
C ASN A 174 -20.95 10.07 -29.51
N VAL A 175 -21.66 8.98 -29.82
CA VAL A 175 -21.49 8.20 -31.06
C VAL A 175 -22.82 8.06 -31.77
N THR A 176 -22.85 8.10 -33.11
CA THR A 176 -24.05 7.96 -33.94
C THR A 176 -24.25 6.53 -34.40
N ASP A 177 -23.16 5.78 -34.58
CA ASP A 177 -23.24 4.36 -34.91
C ASP A 177 -23.34 3.52 -33.63
N ARG A 178 -24.31 2.61 -33.60
CA ARG A 178 -24.50 1.66 -32.49
C ARG A 178 -23.28 0.76 -32.28
N MET A 179 -22.55 0.47 -33.33
CA MET A 179 -21.30 -0.31 -33.28
C MET A 179 -20.18 0.43 -32.53
N GLU A 180 -20.24 1.76 -32.46
CA GLU A 180 -19.26 2.60 -31.76
C GLU A 180 -19.60 2.80 -30.26
N ILE A 181 -20.72 2.24 -29.76
CA ILE A 181 -21.08 2.31 -28.33
C ILE A 181 -19.96 1.74 -27.46
N ALA A 182 -19.26 0.72 -27.95
CA ALA A 182 -18.07 0.17 -27.27
C ALA A 182 -16.97 1.23 -27.08
N THR A 183 -16.71 2.05 -28.11
CA THR A 183 -15.73 3.14 -28.02
C THR A 183 -16.13 4.19 -26.99
N SER A 184 -17.44 4.53 -26.92
CA SER A 184 -17.98 5.42 -25.88
C SER A 184 -17.82 4.81 -24.47
N CYS A 185 -18.02 3.49 -24.36
CA CYS A 185 -17.85 2.78 -23.09
C CYS A 185 -16.37 2.70 -22.67
N ASP A 186 -15.45 2.52 -23.62
CA ASP A 186 -14.00 2.53 -23.34
C ASP A 186 -13.55 3.90 -22.84
N ASP A 187 -14.02 4.99 -23.49
CA ASP A 187 -13.77 6.34 -22.99
C ASP A 187 -14.29 6.53 -21.56
N ALA A 188 -15.53 6.10 -21.31
CA ALA A 188 -16.16 6.21 -19.99
C ALA A 188 -15.38 5.42 -18.92
N ARG A 189 -14.89 4.23 -19.27
CA ARG A 189 -14.08 3.38 -18.38
C ARG A 189 -12.73 4.01 -18.04
N GLU A 190 -12.03 4.53 -19.07
CA GLU A 190 -10.76 5.24 -18.89
C GLU A 190 -10.90 6.45 -17.96
N ILE A 191 -11.98 7.24 -18.14
CA ILE A 191 -12.30 8.38 -17.28
C ILE A 191 -12.57 7.93 -15.84
N THR A 192 -13.38 6.89 -15.68
CA THR A 192 -13.75 6.37 -14.36
C THR A 192 -12.51 5.86 -13.59
N GLU A 193 -11.61 5.16 -14.27
CA GLU A 193 -10.35 4.69 -13.71
C GLU A 193 -9.44 5.88 -13.30
N TYR A 194 -9.38 6.91 -14.14
CA TYR A 194 -8.66 8.15 -13.83
C TYR A 194 -9.24 8.85 -12.59
N LEU A 195 -10.56 9.00 -12.51
CA LEU A 195 -11.24 9.62 -11.38
C LEU A 195 -11.01 8.84 -10.08
N ALA A 196 -11.15 7.52 -10.14
CA ALA A 196 -10.95 6.64 -9.00
C ALA A 196 -9.50 6.65 -8.51
N PHE A 197 -8.54 6.69 -9.43
CA PHE A 197 -7.11 6.78 -9.12
C PHE A 197 -6.75 8.08 -8.43
N HIS A 198 -7.31 9.21 -8.90
CA HIS A 198 -7.08 10.54 -8.31
C HIS A 198 -8.03 10.88 -7.15
N ASN A 199 -8.89 9.94 -6.76
CA ASN A 199 -9.94 10.13 -5.73
C ASN A 199 -10.82 11.37 -5.99
N MET A 200 -11.17 11.60 -7.26
CA MET A 200 -12.01 12.72 -7.71
C MET A 200 -13.46 12.25 -7.83
N ARG A 201 -14.25 12.45 -6.79
CA ARG A 201 -15.68 12.08 -6.72
C ARG A 201 -16.53 13.06 -7.54
N THR A 202 -16.58 12.84 -8.83
CA THR A 202 -17.31 13.70 -9.77
C THR A 202 -17.75 12.92 -11.00
N VAL A 203 -18.58 13.56 -11.82
CA VAL A 203 -18.90 13.13 -13.18
C VAL A 203 -18.02 13.90 -14.16
N MET A 204 -17.26 13.21 -14.98
CA MET A 204 -16.35 13.81 -15.96
C MET A 204 -16.66 13.32 -17.37
N CYS A 205 -16.59 14.22 -18.34
CA CYS A 205 -16.73 13.93 -19.76
C CYS A 205 -15.37 13.70 -20.42
N LYS A 206 -15.33 13.02 -21.57
CA LYS A 206 -14.07 12.74 -22.31
C LYS A 206 -13.31 13.99 -22.66
N GLU A 207 -14.00 15.07 -23.01
CA GLU A 207 -13.41 16.35 -23.41
C GLU A 207 -12.72 17.07 -22.27
N GLU A 208 -13.10 16.80 -21.02
CA GLU A 208 -12.54 17.37 -19.80
C GLU A 208 -11.31 16.58 -19.31
N MET A 209 -11.14 15.36 -19.83
CA MET A 209 -10.05 14.49 -19.41
C MET A 209 -8.70 15.09 -19.78
N PRO A 210 -7.77 15.27 -18.82
CA PRO A 210 -6.44 15.79 -19.12
C PRO A 210 -5.71 14.85 -20.08
N LYS A 211 -4.91 15.43 -20.97
CA LYS A 211 -3.99 14.64 -21.79
C LYS A 211 -3.01 13.90 -20.87
N GLN A 212 -3.02 12.61 -20.96
CA GLN A 212 -2.16 11.73 -20.19
C GLN A 212 -0.88 11.40 -20.98
N THR A 213 0.17 11.03 -20.25
CA THR A 213 1.45 10.61 -20.82
C THR A 213 1.65 9.13 -20.58
N ASP A 214 2.08 8.41 -21.61
CA ASP A 214 2.42 6.98 -21.54
C ASP A 214 3.90 6.73 -21.23
N SER A 215 4.58 7.71 -20.64
CA SER A 215 6.00 7.62 -20.31
C SER A 215 6.21 8.11 -18.88
N PHE A 216 6.61 7.19 -18.00
CA PHE A 216 6.90 7.51 -16.62
C PHE A 216 8.35 7.96 -16.40
N PHE A 217 8.56 8.71 -15.32
CA PHE A 217 9.86 9.14 -14.82
C PHE A 217 10.32 8.20 -13.69
N PHE A 218 11.31 7.37 -13.96
CA PHE A 218 12.06 6.61 -12.96
C PHE A 218 13.46 6.30 -13.52
N PRO A 219 14.34 7.31 -13.54
CA PRO A 219 15.69 7.14 -14.07
C PRO A 219 16.52 6.20 -13.19
N ILE A 220 17.54 5.60 -13.79
CA ILE A 220 18.39 4.61 -13.13
C ILE A 220 19.12 5.20 -11.90
N GLU A 221 19.43 6.49 -11.94
CA GLU A 221 20.04 7.21 -10.83
C GLU A 221 19.12 7.24 -9.60
N THR A 222 17.81 7.48 -9.84
CA THR A 222 16.79 7.48 -8.78
C THR A 222 16.58 6.07 -8.24
N GLU A 223 16.58 5.05 -9.10
CA GLU A 223 16.50 3.65 -8.70
C GLU A 223 17.68 3.26 -7.79
N LEU A 224 18.90 3.57 -8.20
CA LEU A 224 20.11 3.29 -7.42
C LEU A 224 20.12 4.04 -6.09
N LEU A 225 19.67 5.31 -6.09
CA LEU A 225 19.56 6.11 -4.88
C LEU A 225 18.54 5.50 -3.91
N LEU A 226 17.38 5.07 -4.41
CA LEU A 226 16.35 4.39 -3.61
C LEU A 226 16.88 3.12 -2.95
N VAL A 227 17.56 2.26 -3.71
CA VAL A 227 18.20 1.04 -3.19
C VAL A 227 19.19 1.36 -2.09
N LYS A 228 20.07 2.35 -2.31
CA LYS A 228 21.08 2.79 -1.33
C LYS A 228 20.42 3.31 -0.06
N SER A 229 19.40 4.16 -0.19
CA SER A 229 18.73 4.81 0.95
C SER A 229 17.98 3.78 1.80
N ILE A 230 17.34 2.78 1.17
CA ILE A 230 16.69 1.67 1.87
C ILE A 230 17.73 0.87 2.68
N ARG A 231 18.85 0.49 2.08
CA ARG A 231 19.93 -0.27 2.76
C ARG A 231 20.56 0.51 3.92
N GLN A 232 20.63 1.83 3.79
CA GLN A 232 21.16 2.70 4.84
C GLN A 232 20.13 3.04 5.93
N GLY A 233 18.84 2.74 5.71
CA GLY A 233 17.74 3.13 6.60
C GLY A 233 17.53 4.65 6.62
N ASN A 234 17.90 5.37 5.54
CA ASN A 234 17.77 6.81 5.44
C ASN A 234 16.34 7.21 5.06
N GLN A 235 15.51 7.36 6.07
CA GLN A 235 14.08 7.65 5.95
C GLN A 235 13.80 8.96 5.18
N GLU A 236 14.54 10.03 5.50
CA GLU A 236 14.34 11.35 4.90
C GLU A 236 14.60 11.31 3.37
N GLU A 237 15.67 10.67 2.96
CA GLU A 237 16.02 10.54 1.54
C GLU A 237 15.01 9.66 0.77
N ILE A 238 14.48 8.62 1.41
CA ILE A 238 13.42 7.78 0.83
C ILE A 238 12.13 8.59 0.63
N ASP A 239 11.72 9.35 1.63
CA ASP A 239 10.53 10.21 1.54
C ASP A 239 10.68 11.27 0.44
N ASP A 240 11.88 11.83 0.28
CA ASP A 240 12.19 12.77 -0.79
C ASP A 240 12.11 12.11 -2.18
N ILE A 241 12.64 10.91 -2.34
CA ILE A 241 12.56 10.15 -3.59
C ILE A 241 11.10 9.88 -3.97
N PHE A 242 10.29 9.38 -3.04
CA PHE A 242 8.87 9.13 -3.31
C PHE A 242 8.11 10.42 -3.63
N ARG A 243 8.42 11.53 -2.96
CA ARG A 243 7.84 12.85 -3.26
C ARG A 243 8.17 13.30 -4.69
N VAL A 244 9.43 13.17 -5.11
CA VAL A 244 9.86 13.47 -6.47
C VAL A 244 9.17 12.57 -7.49
N LEU A 245 9.11 11.26 -7.25
CA LEU A 245 8.42 10.31 -8.13
C LEU A 245 6.93 10.65 -8.27
N THR A 246 6.28 10.98 -7.18
CA THR A 246 4.85 11.38 -7.19
C THR A 246 4.65 12.67 -7.97
N PHE A 247 5.45 13.70 -7.69
CA PHE A 247 5.34 14.99 -8.37
C PHE A 247 5.61 14.87 -9.88
N GLU A 248 6.73 14.25 -10.27
CA GLU A 248 7.13 14.12 -11.68
C GLU A 248 6.13 13.32 -12.51
N ASN A 249 5.58 12.25 -11.95
CA ASN A 249 4.71 11.34 -12.69
C ASN A 249 3.25 11.77 -12.68
N PHE A 250 2.72 12.20 -11.52
CA PHE A 250 1.29 12.48 -11.41
C PHE A 250 0.92 13.96 -11.53
N THR A 251 1.78 14.87 -11.05
CA THR A 251 1.50 16.31 -11.12
C THR A 251 1.99 16.89 -12.44
N TYR A 252 3.24 16.66 -12.79
CA TYR A 252 3.85 17.26 -13.98
C TYR A 252 3.50 16.53 -15.27
N ARG A 253 3.70 15.20 -15.32
CA ARG A 253 3.50 14.38 -16.54
C ARG A 253 2.05 13.94 -16.74
N LYS A 254 1.23 13.89 -15.69
CA LYS A 254 -0.14 13.37 -15.71
C LYS A 254 -0.17 11.96 -16.31
N LEU A 255 0.55 11.07 -15.67
CA LEU A 255 0.75 9.68 -16.12
C LEU A 255 -0.60 8.95 -16.23
N SER A 256 -0.76 8.13 -17.28
CA SER A 256 -1.94 7.29 -17.43
C SER A 256 -2.00 6.24 -16.29
N VAL A 257 -3.20 5.82 -15.93
CA VAL A 257 -3.43 4.85 -14.83
C VAL A 257 -2.66 3.55 -15.09
N THR A 258 -2.66 3.08 -16.34
CA THR A 258 -1.91 1.90 -16.75
C THR A 258 -0.40 2.06 -16.51
N MET A 259 0.16 3.20 -16.92
CA MET A 259 1.59 3.47 -16.71
C MET A 259 1.92 3.72 -15.24
N ALA A 260 0.99 4.27 -14.46
CA ALA A 260 1.11 4.38 -13.01
C ALA A 260 1.21 3.00 -12.34
N GLY A 261 0.43 2.03 -12.81
CA GLY A 261 0.55 0.63 -12.38
C GLY A 261 1.93 0.06 -12.68
N TYR A 262 2.43 0.20 -13.91
CA TYR A 262 3.78 -0.27 -14.28
C TYR A 262 4.89 0.41 -13.47
N LEU A 263 4.78 1.73 -13.23
CA LEU A 263 5.72 2.43 -12.37
C LEU A 263 5.70 1.87 -10.94
N THR A 264 4.51 1.66 -10.39
CA THR A 264 4.35 1.10 -9.03
C THR A 264 4.96 -0.29 -8.94
N ASP A 265 4.74 -1.15 -9.95
CA ASP A 265 5.33 -2.50 -10.02
C ASP A 265 6.87 -2.46 -10.09
N LEU A 266 7.42 -1.54 -10.88
CA LEU A 266 8.87 -1.38 -11.01
C LEU A 266 9.51 -0.89 -9.71
N VAL A 267 8.91 0.13 -9.07
CA VAL A 267 9.37 0.64 -7.77
C VAL A 267 9.22 -0.43 -6.69
N ARG A 268 8.13 -1.19 -6.69
CA ARG A 268 7.90 -2.34 -5.79
C ARG A 268 9.01 -3.38 -5.92
N ALA A 269 9.32 -3.78 -7.15
CA ALA A 269 10.40 -4.74 -7.41
C ALA A 269 11.75 -4.22 -6.91
N THR A 270 12.02 -2.92 -7.07
CA THR A 270 13.23 -2.26 -6.58
C THR A 270 13.31 -2.28 -5.05
N VAL A 271 12.20 -1.96 -4.37
CA VAL A 271 12.10 -2.01 -2.89
C VAL A 271 12.33 -3.44 -2.37
N LEU A 272 11.66 -4.43 -2.96
CA LEU A 272 11.83 -5.84 -2.60
C LEU A 272 13.26 -6.31 -2.78
N ARG A 273 13.92 -5.94 -3.88
CA ARG A 273 15.33 -6.26 -4.13
C ARG A 273 16.25 -5.64 -3.09
N ALA A 274 16.00 -4.38 -2.70
CA ALA A 274 16.81 -3.69 -1.69
C ALA A 274 16.71 -4.34 -0.30
N LEU A 275 15.53 -4.85 0.07
CA LEU A 275 15.24 -5.47 1.37
C LEU A 275 15.70 -6.94 1.46
N LYS A 276 15.67 -7.71 0.36
CA LYS A 276 16.04 -9.14 0.36
C LYS A 276 17.50 -9.42 0.68
N GLU A 277 18.38 -8.45 0.58
CA GLU A 277 19.77 -8.57 0.95
C GLU A 277 20.00 -8.39 2.47
N GLU A 278 18.96 -8.04 3.26
CA GLU A 278 18.99 -7.99 4.73
C GLU A 278 18.18 -9.17 5.28
N GLU A 279 18.86 -10.23 5.69
CA GLU A 279 18.27 -11.53 6.10
C GLU A 279 17.22 -11.47 7.22
N ASP A 280 17.19 -10.41 8.04
CA ASP A 280 16.33 -10.30 9.24
C ASP A 280 14.99 -9.55 9.01
N ALA A 281 14.77 -8.89 7.87
CA ALA A 281 13.61 -8.01 7.65
C ALA A 281 12.43 -8.65 6.89
N ALA A 282 12.57 -9.89 6.41
CA ALA A 282 11.73 -10.42 5.33
C ALA A 282 10.38 -11.04 5.74
N SER A 283 10.15 -11.41 7.01
CA SER A 283 8.90 -12.08 7.39
C SER A 283 7.73 -11.10 7.51
N GLY A 284 6.77 -11.17 6.59
CA GLY A 284 5.57 -10.32 6.52
C GLY A 284 5.74 -8.98 5.78
N ALA A 285 6.96 -8.54 5.48
CA ALA A 285 7.22 -7.35 4.70
C ALA A 285 6.88 -7.55 3.21
N GLU A 286 7.25 -8.71 2.65
CA GLU A 286 7.04 -9.05 1.25
C GLU A 286 5.55 -9.07 0.88
N GLU A 287 4.70 -9.65 1.72
CA GLU A 287 3.25 -9.71 1.50
C GLU A 287 2.63 -8.30 1.51
N ARG A 288 3.04 -7.45 2.45
CA ARG A 288 2.57 -6.06 2.54
C ARG A 288 3.02 -5.23 1.35
N ILE A 289 4.27 -5.36 0.92
CA ILE A 289 4.81 -4.65 -0.25
C ILE A 289 4.11 -5.11 -1.52
N ASN A 290 3.87 -6.41 -1.68
CA ASN A 290 3.14 -6.96 -2.83
C ASN A 290 1.68 -6.50 -2.88
N GLY A 291 1.06 -6.24 -1.73
CA GLY A 291 -0.30 -5.73 -1.63
C GLY A 291 -0.45 -4.23 -1.88
N ALA A 292 0.64 -3.46 -2.01
CA ALA A 292 0.54 -2.03 -2.27
C ALA A 292 0.02 -1.75 -3.69
N GLU A 293 -1.04 -0.97 -3.81
CA GLU A 293 -1.68 -0.63 -5.08
C GLU A 293 -1.21 0.73 -5.64
N SER A 294 -0.49 1.53 -4.82
CA SER A 294 0.01 2.85 -5.21
C SER A 294 1.42 3.15 -4.69
N LEU A 295 2.09 4.15 -5.28
CA LEU A 295 3.37 4.65 -4.79
C LEU A 295 3.26 5.21 -3.37
N GLU A 296 2.12 5.81 -3.01
CA GLU A 296 1.89 6.39 -1.69
C GLU A 296 1.79 5.30 -0.61
N GLU A 297 1.05 4.22 -0.89
CA GLU A 297 1.00 3.05 -0.01
C GLU A 297 2.38 2.40 0.14
N LEU A 298 3.10 2.26 -0.97
CA LEU A 298 4.45 1.70 -0.97
C LEU A 298 5.41 2.56 -0.13
N ALA A 299 5.35 3.88 -0.25
CA ALA A 299 6.10 4.82 0.60
C ALA A 299 5.73 4.66 2.09
N GLY A 300 4.44 4.53 2.39
CA GLY A 300 3.93 4.29 3.74
C GLY A 300 4.46 2.99 4.35
N ILE A 301 4.46 1.92 3.57
CA ILE A 301 5.01 0.63 3.99
C ILE A 301 6.52 0.73 4.23
N CYS A 302 7.27 1.36 3.32
CA CYS A 302 8.71 1.61 3.50
C CYS A 302 9.01 2.35 4.81
N ARG A 303 8.26 3.43 5.11
CA ARG A 303 8.37 4.18 6.37
C ARG A 303 8.19 3.29 7.60
N GLN A 304 7.16 2.46 7.63
CA GLN A 304 6.86 1.59 8.76
C GLN A 304 7.93 0.50 8.96
N LEU A 305 8.39 -0.11 7.88
CA LEU A 305 9.42 -1.16 7.93
C LEU A 305 10.74 -0.60 8.44
N LEU A 306 11.16 0.56 7.94
CA LEU A 306 12.42 1.18 8.33
C LEU A 306 12.37 1.80 9.73
N ALA A 307 11.24 2.34 10.17
CA ALA A 307 11.07 2.79 11.55
C ALA A 307 11.24 1.64 12.56
N GLY A 308 10.72 0.45 12.23
CA GLY A 308 10.92 -0.76 13.02
C GLY A 308 12.38 -1.24 13.03
N ALA A 309 13.03 -1.28 11.87
CA ALA A 309 14.41 -1.71 11.70
C ALA A 309 15.41 -0.71 12.32
N SER A 310 15.20 0.59 12.14
CA SER A 310 16.05 1.65 12.72
C SER A 310 16.01 1.63 14.25
N GLY A 311 14.85 1.36 14.84
CA GLY A 311 14.72 1.23 16.30
C GLY A 311 15.49 0.03 16.86
N GLN A 312 15.50 -1.11 16.18
CA GLN A 312 16.24 -2.31 16.57
C GLN A 312 17.75 -2.14 16.34
N LYS A 313 18.15 -1.59 15.18
CA LYS A 313 19.56 -1.34 14.84
C LYS A 313 20.18 -0.33 15.81
N ARG A 314 19.47 0.75 16.12
CA ARG A 314 19.93 1.76 17.09
C ARG A 314 20.05 1.21 18.51
N LYS A 315 19.11 0.38 18.96
CA LYS A 315 19.21 -0.32 20.26
C LYS A 315 20.38 -1.29 20.29
N LYS A 316 20.64 -2.03 19.21
CA LYS A 316 21.76 -2.95 19.10
C LYS A 316 23.09 -2.19 19.07
N GLU A 317 23.19 -1.10 18.30
CA GLU A 317 24.39 -0.24 18.28
C GLU A 317 24.65 0.43 19.63
N GLU A 318 23.64 0.89 20.36
CA GLU A 318 23.75 1.43 21.71
C GLU A 318 24.19 0.35 22.71
N GLN A 319 23.64 -0.86 22.63
CA GLN A 319 24.05 -2.00 23.47
C GLN A 319 25.47 -2.43 23.19
N ASP A 320 25.88 -2.52 21.92
CA ASP A 320 27.25 -2.87 21.52
C ASP A 320 28.25 -1.80 21.96
N ALA A 321 27.87 -0.51 21.87
CA ALA A 321 28.67 0.61 22.34
C ALA A 321 28.87 0.59 23.88
N ASP A 322 27.80 0.30 24.62
CA ASP A 322 27.86 0.18 26.08
C ASP A 322 28.65 -1.05 26.52
N ALA A 323 28.48 -2.19 25.85
CA ALA A 323 29.28 -3.40 26.10
C ALA A 323 30.78 -3.15 25.83
N LEU A 324 31.09 -2.48 24.72
CA LEU A 324 32.50 -2.10 24.42
C LEU A 324 33.06 -1.14 25.48
N LYS A 325 32.27 -0.13 25.88
CA LYS A 325 32.67 0.83 26.92
C LYS A 325 32.95 0.16 28.27
N GLN A 326 32.14 -0.82 28.66
CA GLN A 326 32.35 -1.62 29.87
C GLN A 326 33.62 -2.49 29.77
N SER A 327 33.82 -3.15 28.63
CA SER A 327 34.99 -3.97 28.36
C SER A 327 36.28 -3.15 28.41
N ILE A 328 36.29 -1.96 27.82
CA ILE A 328 37.42 -1.01 27.90
C ILE A 328 37.71 -0.64 29.34
N ARG A 329 36.68 -0.23 30.11
CA ARG A 329 36.85 0.15 31.54
C ARG A 329 37.45 -0.99 32.36
N LYS A 330 36.97 -2.20 32.17
CA LYS A 330 37.47 -3.40 32.86
C LYS A 330 38.92 -3.66 32.52
N THR A 331 39.29 -3.72 31.23
CA THR A 331 40.63 -3.98 30.80
C THR A 331 41.62 -2.91 31.28
N VAL A 332 41.23 -1.64 31.21
CA VAL A 332 42.07 -0.54 31.75
C VAL A 332 42.26 -0.67 33.26
N ALA A 333 41.21 -0.95 34.02
CA ALA A 333 41.27 -1.15 35.46
C ALA A 333 42.21 -2.33 35.87
N GLU A 334 42.29 -3.37 35.05
CA GLU A 334 43.15 -4.52 35.27
C GLU A 334 44.60 -4.27 34.84
N LYS A 335 44.84 -3.43 33.83
CA LYS A 335 46.15 -3.32 33.18
C LYS A 335 46.79 -1.93 33.22
N TYR A 336 46.19 -0.93 33.86
CA TYR A 336 46.71 0.45 33.94
C TYR A 336 48.13 0.53 34.50
N SER A 337 48.49 -0.39 35.38
CA SER A 337 49.80 -0.44 36.05
C SER A 337 50.95 -0.94 35.15
N ARG A 338 50.64 -1.52 34.01
CA ARG A 338 51.67 -1.95 33.04
C ARG A 338 52.26 -0.76 32.31
N GLN A 339 53.59 -0.59 32.31
CA GLN A 339 54.28 0.55 31.68
C GLN A 339 54.08 0.59 30.16
N ASP A 340 54.03 -0.58 29.52
CA ASP A 340 53.90 -0.76 28.06
C ASP A 340 52.46 -0.69 27.59
N PHE A 341 51.45 -0.56 28.48
CA PHE A 341 50.02 -0.59 28.09
C PHE A 341 49.66 0.60 27.22
N ASN A 342 49.20 0.30 26.02
CA ASN A 342 48.83 1.28 24.99
C ASN A 342 47.55 0.86 24.22
N LEU A 343 47.10 1.72 23.25
CA LEU A 343 45.89 1.47 22.49
C LEU A 343 45.95 0.17 21.66
N SER A 344 47.13 -0.15 21.11
CA SER A 344 47.33 -1.38 20.32
C SER A 344 47.09 -2.63 21.15
N GLN A 345 47.67 -2.66 22.38
CA GLN A 345 47.43 -3.76 23.31
C GLN A 345 45.99 -3.85 23.80
N LEU A 346 45.35 -2.71 24.03
CA LEU A 346 43.92 -2.70 24.34
C LEU A 346 43.08 -3.27 23.17
N ALA A 347 43.40 -2.92 21.92
CA ALA A 347 42.71 -3.43 20.74
C ALA A 347 42.90 -4.95 20.58
N GLU A 348 44.11 -5.46 20.84
CA GLU A 348 44.43 -6.90 20.84
C GLU A 348 43.61 -7.66 21.90
N GLU A 349 43.56 -7.16 23.14
CA GLU A 349 42.77 -7.75 24.23
C GLU A 349 41.27 -7.78 23.95
N LEU A 350 40.75 -6.76 23.29
CA LEU A 350 39.33 -6.66 22.94
C LEU A 350 39.02 -7.32 21.59
N GLN A 351 40.01 -7.88 20.89
CA GLN A 351 39.90 -8.52 19.58
C GLN A 351 39.26 -7.60 18.51
N VAL A 352 39.60 -6.31 18.57
CA VAL A 352 39.13 -5.29 17.61
C VAL A 352 40.33 -4.68 16.88
N SER A 353 40.11 -4.13 15.68
CA SER A 353 41.18 -3.42 14.99
C SER A 353 41.51 -2.10 15.69
N GLU A 354 42.81 -1.75 15.79
CA GLU A 354 43.27 -0.52 16.42
C GLU A 354 42.63 0.74 15.78
N ASN A 355 42.53 0.78 14.47
CA ASN A 355 41.89 1.88 13.75
C ASN A 355 40.41 2.07 14.12
N ARG A 356 39.66 0.98 14.30
CA ARG A 356 38.28 1.02 14.74
C ARG A 356 38.19 1.51 16.18
N LEU A 357 39.02 0.98 17.06
CA LEU A 357 39.05 1.36 18.47
C LEU A 357 39.43 2.84 18.63
N TYR A 358 40.42 3.33 17.87
CA TYR A 358 40.81 4.74 17.88
C TYR A 358 39.68 5.70 17.57
N LYS A 359 38.91 5.40 16.48
CA LYS A 359 37.78 6.21 16.09
C LYS A 359 36.66 6.18 17.13
N GLN A 360 36.34 4.99 17.65
CA GLN A 360 35.25 4.81 18.60
C GLN A 360 35.59 5.32 20.00
N PHE A 361 36.85 5.25 20.43
CA PHE A 361 37.27 5.63 21.78
C PHE A 361 36.95 7.10 22.10
N LYS A 362 37.27 8.00 21.18
CA LYS A 362 36.97 9.43 21.33
C LYS A 362 35.45 9.72 21.39
N SER A 363 34.68 8.97 20.62
CA SER A 363 33.23 9.07 20.67
C SER A 363 32.62 8.55 21.98
N LEU A 364 33.18 7.45 22.53
CA LEU A 364 32.64 6.79 23.72
C LEU A 364 33.06 7.51 25.02
N PHE A 365 34.27 8.10 25.07
CA PHE A 365 34.87 8.65 26.30
C PHE A 365 35.07 10.17 26.24
N GLY A 366 34.91 10.82 25.09
CA GLY A 366 35.10 12.27 24.91
C GLY A 366 36.56 12.72 24.91
N MET A 367 37.53 11.78 25.03
CA MET A 367 38.97 12.04 25.13
C MET A 367 39.78 10.94 24.44
N SER A 368 41.09 11.15 24.25
CA SER A 368 41.98 10.12 23.72
C SER A 368 42.22 9.00 24.73
N PHE A 369 42.63 7.81 24.24
CA PHE A 369 43.02 6.71 25.12
C PHE A 369 44.16 7.07 26.06
N SER A 370 45.14 7.82 25.57
CA SER A 370 46.31 8.24 26.38
C SER A 370 45.90 9.14 27.53
N GLU A 371 45.02 10.08 27.30
CA GLU A 371 44.44 10.95 28.34
C GLU A 371 43.60 10.15 29.35
N TYR A 372 42.78 9.22 28.85
CA TYR A 372 42.00 8.35 29.71
C TYR A 372 42.84 7.49 30.64
N LEU A 373 43.87 6.82 30.08
CA LEU A 373 44.80 6.00 30.85
C LEU A 373 45.61 6.80 31.86
N GLU A 374 46.03 8.01 31.46
CA GLU A 374 46.72 8.93 32.40
C GLU A 374 45.78 9.32 33.57
N ASN A 375 44.57 9.67 33.29
CA ASN A 375 43.58 10.03 34.33
C ASN A 375 43.34 8.85 35.30
N GLU A 376 43.14 7.64 34.78
CA GLU A 376 42.98 6.44 35.63
C GLU A 376 44.23 6.14 36.48
N ARG A 377 45.44 6.27 35.93
CA ARG A 377 46.71 6.12 36.66
C ARG A 377 46.83 7.16 37.78
N ILE A 378 46.53 8.42 37.51
CA ILE A 378 46.59 9.48 38.52
C ILE A 378 45.52 9.30 39.59
N LYS A 379 44.33 8.86 39.23
CA LYS A 379 43.27 8.52 40.18
C LYS A 379 43.70 7.44 41.15
N MET A 380 44.31 6.37 40.65
CA MET A 380 44.86 5.29 41.46
C MET A 380 46.09 5.76 42.33
N ALA A 381 46.90 6.67 41.77
CA ALA A 381 47.99 7.28 42.52
C ALA A 381 47.45 8.08 43.72
N CYS A 382 46.38 8.83 43.58
CA CYS A 382 45.75 9.54 44.69
C CYS A 382 45.30 8.58 45.81
N GLU A 383 44.73 7.42 45.45
CA GLU A 383 44.32 6.43 46.43
C GLU A 383 45.50 5.79 47.18
N LEU A 384 46.65 5.59 46.50
CA LEU A 384 47.86 5.10 47.15
C LEU A 384 48.50 6.15 48.03
N LEU A 385 48.53 7.42 47.60
CA LEU A 385 49.04 8.54 48.43
C LEU A 385 48.21 8.76 49.69
N LYS A 386 46.90 8.58 49.62
CA LYS A 386 46.01 8.58 50.82
C LYS A 386 46.35 7.49 51.83
N LYS A 387 46.90 6.37 51.36
CA LYS A 387 47.41 5.26 52.20
C LYS A 387 48.86 5.45 52.64
N GLN A 388 49.43 6.66 52.47
CA GLN A 388 50.80 7.04 52.86
C GLN A 388 51.88 6.22 52.15
N VAL A 389 51.61 5.69 50.95
CA VAL A 389 52.65 5.01 50.14
C VAL A 389 53.62 6.06 49.62
N PRO A 390 54.95 5.81 49.72
CA PRO A 390 56.00 6.74 49.27
C PRO A 390 55.79 7.11 47.79
N VAL A 391 56.01 8.39 47.43
CA VAL A 391 55.79 8.91 46.08
C VAL A 391 56.53 8.13 45.01
N LYS A 392 57.74 7.69 45.32
CA LYS A 392 58.57 6.89 44.38
C LYS A 392 57.95 5.52 44.09
N ASP A 393 57.38 4.87 45.09
CA ASP A 393 56.78 3.54 44.98
C ASP A 393 55.36 3.66 44.26
N VAL A 394 54.66 4.77 44.48
CA VAL A 394 53.45 5.09 43.80
C VAL A 394 53.67 5.18 42.26
N ALA A 395 54.75 5.85 41.83
CA ALA A 395 55.05 6.01 40.41
C ALA A 395 55.17 4.66 39.69
N GLU A 396 55.84 3.73 40.28
CA GLU A 396 56.05 2.36 39.74
C GLU A 396 54.70 1.57 39.78
N ALA A 397 54.01 1.64 40.93
CA ALA A 397 52.76 0.91 41.13
C ALA A 397 51.63 1.32 40.15
N VAL A 398 51.65 2.58 39.68
CA VAL A 398 50.64 3.06 38.70
C VAL A 398 51.12 3.06 37.25
N GLY A 399 52.30 2.41 36.97
CA GLY A 399 52.76 2.15 35.59
C GLY A 399 53.55 3.28 34.93
N TYR A 400 54.25 4.13 35.72
CA TYR A 400 55.17 5.09 35.16
C TYR A 400 56.62 4.53 35.22
N GLY A 401 57.37 4.62 34.11
CA GLY A 401 58.74 4.15 34.03
C GLY A 401 59.77 5.03 34.76
N SER A 402 59.34 6.25 35.22
CA SER A 402 60.21 7.11 36.02
C SER A 402 59.41 8.04 36.96
N ASP A 403 59.97 8.37 38.12
CA ASP A 403 59.38 9.33 39.05
C ASP A 403 59.24 10.72 38.42
N PHE A 404 60.12 11.10 37.52
CA PHE A 404 60.05 12.37 36.82
C PHE A 404 58.77 12.46 35.89
N SER A 405 58.53 11.40 35.11
CA SER A 405 57.34 11.35 34.22
C SER A 405 56.03 11.31 35.02
N PHE A 406 56.01 10.58 36.12
CA PHE A 406 54.91 10.55 37.06
C PHE A 406 54.57 11.94 37.65
N ARG A 407 55.57 12.61 38.24
CA ARG A 407 55.38 13.95 38.86
C ARG A 407 54.88 14.96 37.88
N ARG A 408 55.34 14.92 36.62
CA ARG A 408 54.88 15.81 35.54
C ARG A 408 53.42 15.53 35.17
N ALA A 409 53.05 14.26 35.01
CA ALA A 409 51.67 13.86 34.71
C ALA A 409 50.74 14.21 35.87
N PHE A 410 51.14 13.88 37.10
CA PHE A 410 50.31 14.18 38.29
C PHE A 410 50.06 15.69 38.45
N LYS A 411 51.10 16.54 38.26
CA LYS A 411 50.94 18.00 38.30
C LYS A 411 50.07 18.51 37.18
N ARG A 412 50.11 17.90 35.98
CA ARG A 412 49.24 18.27 34.84
C ARG A 412 47.76 17.98 35.11
N VAL A 413 47.46 16.82 35.69
CA VAL A 413 46.11 16.37 35.98
C VAL A 413 45.53 17.00 37.25
N MET A 414 46.34 17.05 38.35
CA MET A 414 45.88 17.49 39.66
C MET A 414 46.18 18.98 39.95
N GLY A 415 46.96 19.65 39.12
CA GLY A 415 47.38 21.05 39.34
C GLY A 415 48.49 21.27 40.37
N LEU A 416 48.82 20.24 41.17
CA LEU A 416 49.85 20.32 42.26
C LEU A 416 50.75 19.09 42.26
N ALA A 417 51.90 19.17 42.89
CA ALA A 417 52.84 18.06 42.95
C ALA A 417 52.37 16.95 43.89
N PRO A 418 52.73 15.65 43.65
CA PRO A 418 52.31 14.53 44.49
C PRO A 418 52.67 14.66 45.97
N SER A 419 53.85 15.27 46.30
CA SER A 419 54.26 15.55 47.69
C SER A 419 53.35 16.49 48.41
N TYR A 420 52.95 17.59 47.74
CA TYR A 420 52.00 18.55 48.36
C TYR A 420 50.59 17.96 48.51
N TYR A 421 50.23 17.06 47.61
CA TYR A 421 48.95 16.34 47.72
C TYR A 421 48.94 15.40 48.94
N ALA A 422 50.05 14.68 49.18
CA ALA A 422 50.22 13.81 50.35
C ALA A 422 50.27 14.60 51.66
N GLU A 423 51.04 15.68 51.72
CA GLU A 423 51.16 16.57 52.92
C GLU A 423 49.84 17.26 53.27
N GLY A 424 49.04 17.59 52.29
CA GLY A 424 47.71 18.18 52.50
C GLY A 424 46.67 17.20 53.08
N LEU A 425 46.95 15.89 53.08
CA LEU A 425 46.13 14.85 53.67
C LEU A 425 46.48 14.63 55.15
N ASP A 426 47.72 14.89 55.55
CA ASP A 426 48.21 14.77 56.96
C ASP A 426 47.73 15.96 57.84
N ASN A 427 47.27 17.06 57.25
CA ASN A 427 46.80 18.27 57.93
C ASN A 427 45.26 18.39 58.06
N LYS A 428 44.50 17.32 57.77
CA LYS A 428 43.08 17.19 57.99
C LYS A 428 42.78 16.02 58.93
#